data_4ebde0a79156235f4d0f1bd34a11ce63
#
_entry.id   4ebde0a79156235f4d0f1bd34a11ce63
#
_cell.length_a   1.000
_cell.length_b   1.000
_cell.length_c   1.000
_cell.angle_alpha   90.00
_cell.angle_beta   90.00
_cell.angle_gamma   90.00
#
_symmetry.space_group_name_H-M   'P 1'
#
loop_
_entity.id
_entity.type
_entity.pdbx_description
1 polymer ?
#
loop_
_entity_poly.entity_id
_entity_poly.type
_entity_poly.pdbx_seq_one_letter_code
_entity_poly.pdbx_strand_id
1 'polypeptide(L)'
;AAAYKHVPMMEDNPEESVRNNVDGTRVIADLAVKYGTRKFVMVSTDKAVNPTNVMGCSKRICEIYVQSLDQAIKDGKVSGRTQFVTTRFGNVLGSNGSVIPLFKEQIKRGGPVTVTHKDIIRFFMLIPEACKLVLEAGTMGNGGEIFVFDMGKPVRIVDLAERMIRLSGVKGIEIRFTGLRDGEKLYEEVL
;
A
#
# COMPACT_ATOMS: atom_id res chain seq x y z
N ALA A 1 -1.62 12.11 -4.20
CA ALA A 1 -1.59 11.06 -3.20
C ALA A 1 -0.43 11.30 -2.25
N ALA A 2 -0.69 11.48 -0.97
CA ALA A 2 0.28 11.91 0.04
C ALA A 2 0.06 11.18 1.37
N ALA A 3 0.05 9.84 1.34
CA ALA A 3 -0.09 9.03 2.54
C ALA A 3 1.26 8.54 3.06
N TYR A 4 1.38 8.40 4.37
CA TYR A 4 2.48 7.67 4.98
C TYR A 4 2.26 6.17 4.80
N LYS A 5 3.26 5.46 4.26
CA LYS A 5 3.14 4.06 3.86
C LYS A 5 4.17 3.11 4.50
N HIS A 6 5.19 3.65 5.16
CA HIS A 6 6.25 2.84 5.76
C HIS A 6 5.78 2.23 7.07
N VAL A 7 5.61 0.90 7.09
CA VAL A 7 5.11 0.18 8.28
C VAL A 7 5.97 0.47 9.51
N PRO A 8 7.29 0.25 9.52
CA PRO A 8 8.08 0.50 10.74
C PRO A 8 8.00 1.94 11.23
N MET A 9 8.07 2.92 10.32
CA MET A 9 7.99 4.33 10.72
C MET A 9 6.63 4.69 11.33
N MET A 10 5.56 4.02 10.89
CA MET A 10 4.23 4.28 11.42
C MET A 10 3.98 3.56 12.75
N GLU A 11 4.64 2.42 12.98
CA GLU A 11 4.67 1.80 14.31
C GLU A 11 5.33 2.74 15.34
N ASP A 12 6.44 3.37 14.96
CA ASP A 12 7.15 4.33 15.81
C ASP A 12 6.41 5.68 15.95
N ASN A 13 5.51 6.02 15.02
CA ASN A 13 4.81 7.31 14.95
C ASN A 13 3.31 7.15 14.64
N PRO A 14 2.52 6.48 15.50
CA PRO A 14 1.12 6.17 15.22
C PRO A 14 0.25 7.41 15.06
N GLU A 15 0.49 8.47 15.84
CA GLU A 15 -0.25 9.72 15.75
C GLU A 15 -0.12 10.38 14.38
N GLU A 16 1.08 10.37 13.81
CA GLU A 16 1.33 10.92 12.48
C GLU A 16 0.63 10.10 11.39
N SER A 17 0.53 8.78 11.56
CA SER A 17 -0.24 7.93 10.67
C SER A 17 -1.72 8.29 10.67
N VAL A 18 -2.30 8.50 11.86
CA VAL A 18 -3.71 8.91 12.00
C VAL A 18 -3.91 10.30 11.42
N ARG A 19 -3.11 11.28 11.83
CA ARG A 19 -3.23 12.67 11.37
C ARG A 19 -3.13 12.78 9.84
N ASN A 20 -2.12 12.18 9.24
CA ASN A 20 -1.91 12.30 7.81
C ASN A 20 -2.83 11.39 6.99
N ASN A 21 -2.95 10.12 7.36
CA ASN A 21 -3.72 9.18 6.55
C ASN A 21 -5.23 9.31 6.80
N VAL A 22 -5.66 9.30 8.05
CA VAL A 22 -7.09 9.30 8.40
C VAL A 22 -7.68 10.70 8.28
N ASP A 23 -7.17 11.67 9.03
CA ASP A 23 -7.70 13.03 8.98
C ASP A 23 -7.48 13.67 7.61
N GLY A 24 -6.31 13.44 6.97
CA GLY A 24 -6.05 13.92 5.63
C GLY A 24 -7.04 13.34 4.60
N THR A 25 -7.36 12.05 4.68
CA THR A 25 -8.38 11.44 3.80
C THR A 25 -9.77 12.02 4.07
N ARG A 26 -10.16 12.16 5.35
CA ARG A 26 -11.43 12.76 5.74
C ARG A 26 -11.59 14.15 5.15
N VAL A 27 -10.62 15.03 5.39
CA VAL A 27 -10.66 16.42 4.91
C VAL A 27 -10.81 16.49 3.39
N ILE A 28 -10.02 15.70 2.64
CA ILE A 28 -10.06 15.72 1.16
C ILE A 28 -11.38 15.11 0.65
N ALA A 29 -11.90 14.07 1.29
CA ALA A 29 -13.17 13.44 0.92
C ALA A 29 -14.36 14.40 1.17
N ASP A 30 -14.38 15.06 2.32
CA ASP A 30 -15.41 16.07 2.65
C ASP A 30 -15.39 17.25 1.66
N LEU A 31 -14.20 17.73 1.32
CA LEU A 31 -14.03 18.77 0.31
C LEU A 31 -14.46 18.30 -1.08
N ALA A 32 -14.20 17.04 -1.44
CA ALA A 32 -14.67 16.47 -2.70
C ALA A 32 -16.20 16.51 -2.81
N VAL A 33 -16.90 16.16 -1.73
CA VAL A 33 -18.38 16.30 -1.67
C VAL A 33 -18.79 17.76 -1.75
N LYS A 34 -18.19 18.62 -0.93
CA LYS A 34 -18.52 20.06 -0.88
C LYS A 34 -18.39 20.74 -2.23
N TYR A 35 -17.36 20.41 -3.00
CA TYR A 35 -17.11 21.01 -4.32
C TYR A 35 -17.67 20.20 -5.48
N GLY A 36 -18.47 19.18 -5.21
CA GLY A 36 -19.17 18.40 -6.23
C GLY A 36 -18.24 17.60 -7.15
N THR A 37 -17.10 17.16 -6.64
CA THR A 37 -16.20 16.25 -7.37
C THR A 37 -16.96 15.00 -7.78
N ARG A 38 -16.88 14.64 -9.04
CA ARG A 38 -17.69 13.55 -9.58
C ARG A 38 -17.20 12.17 -9.12
N LYS A 39 -15.87 11.96 -9.07
CA LYS A 39 -15.26 10.70 -8.69
C LYS A 39 -14.08 10.93 -7.74
N PHE A 40 -14.03 10.15 -6.68
CA PHE A 40 -12.93 10.10 -5.74
C PHE A 40 -12.36 8.68 -5.70
N VAL A 41 -11.08 8.51 -5.99
CA VAL A 41 -10.43 7.20 -5.92
C VAL A 41 -9.47 7.17 -4.73
N MET A 42 -9.82 6.33 -3.75
CA MET A 42 -8.98 6.06 -2.58
C MET A 42 -7.93 4.99 -2.94
N VAL A 43 -6.66 5.36 -2.86
CA VAL A 43 -5.57 4.40 -3.03
C VAL A 43 -5.28 3.73 -1.69
N SER A 44 -5.51 2.42 -1.61
CA SER A 44 -5.29 1.57 -0.44
C SER A 44 -4.26 0.48 -0.71
N THR A 45 -4.20 -0.53 0.13
CA THR A 45 -3.15 -1.55 0.15
C THR A 45 -3.71 -2.89 0.63
N ASP A 46 -3.05 -3.98 0.26
CA ASP A 46 -3.24 -5.31 0.83
C ASP A 46 -3.16 -5.33 2.37
N LYS A 47 -2.33 -4.45 2.97
CA LYS A 47 -2.15 -4.34 4.42
C LYS A 47 -3.37 -3.78 5.18
N ALA A 48 -4.36 -3.27 4.47
CA ALA A 48 -5.66 -2.88 5.04
C ALA A 48 -6.60 -4.09 5.25
N VAL A 49 -6.23 -5.27 4.74
CA VAL A 49 -6.96 -6.53 4.98
C VAL A 49 -6.44 -7.16 6.27
N ASN A 50 -7.34 -7.43 7.21
CA ASN A 50 -6.97 -7.98 8.53
C ASN A 50 -5.70 -7.30 9.10
N PRO A 51 -5.70 -5.97 9.29
CA PRO A 51 -4.49 -5.20 9.55
C PRO A 51 -3.83 -5.60 10.87
N THR A 52 -2.51 -5.79 10.84
CA THR A 52 -1.69 -6.12 12.01
C THR A 52 -0.72 -5.01 12.38
N ASN A 53 -0.81 -3.87 11.70
CA ASN A 53 0.07 -2.72 11.90
C ASN A 53 -0.68 -1.40 11.76
N VAL A 54 -0.12 -0.35 12.34
CA VAL A 54 -0.71 1.01 12.40
C VAL A 54 -1.01 1.56 11.00
N MET A 55 -0.09 1.38 10.04
CA MET A 55 -0.27 1.86 8.67
C MET A 55 -1.47 1.16 8.01
N GLY A 56 -1.55 -0.16 8.11
CA GLY A 56 -2.69 -0.94 7.60
C GLY A 56 -4.01 -0.55 8.26
N CYS A 57 -4.01 -0.38 9.59
CA CYS A 57 -5.18 0.10 10.33
C CYS A 57 -5.63 1.48 9.84
N SER A 58 -4.70 2.43 9.69
CA SER A 58 -5.02 3.79 9.21
C SER A 58 -5.65 3.75 7.81
N LYS A 59 -5.15 2.91 6.92
CA LYS A 59 -5.71 2.72 5.58
C LYS A 59 -7.10 2.07 5.62
N ARG A 60 -7.30 1.09 6.50
CA ARG A 60 -8.62 0.47 6.68
C ARG A 60 -9.66 1.46 7.19
N ILE A 61 -9.30 2.33 8.12
CA ILE A 61 -10.18 3.39 8.60
C ILE A 61 -10.55 4.33 7.44
N CYS A 62 -9.59 4.72 6.59
CA CYS A 62 -9.86 5.52 5.40
C CYS A 62 -10.86 4.86 4.44
N GLU A 63 -10.69 3.54 4.19
CA GLU A 63 -11.62 2.78 3.34
C GLU A 63 -13.05 2.82 3.91
N ILE A 64 -13.19 2.54 5.21
CA ILE A 64 -14.49 2.55 5.90
C ILE A 64 -15.11 3.95 5.81
N TYR A 65 -14.33 5.00 6.02
CA TYR A 65 -14.80 6.37 5.96
C TYR A 65 -15.38 6.71 4.57
N VAL A 66 -14.61 6.48 3.51
CA VAL A 66 -15.05 6.84 2.16
C VAL A 66 -16.23 5.99 1.69
N GLN A 67 -16.29 4.70 2.08
CA GLN A 67 -17.45 3.85 1.82
C GLN A 67 -18.70 4.34 2.55
N SER A 68 -18.56 4.71 3.82
CA SER A 68 -19.66 5.25 4.63
C SER A 68 -20.18 6.57 4.06
N LEU A 69 -19.28 7.42 3.57
CA LEU A 69 -19.66 8.69 2.95
C LEU A 69 -20.38 8.47 1.61
N ASP A 70 -19.92 7.54 0.78
CA ASP A 70 -20.60 7.13 -0.45
C ASP A 70 -22.03 6.62 -0.17
N GLN A 71 -22.17 5.75 0.84
CA GLN A 71 -23.47 5.24 1.24
C GLN A 71 -24.38 6.34 1.79
N ALA A 72 -23.86 7.26 2.58
CA ALA A 72 -24.62 8.38 3.10
C ALA A 72 -25.14 9.32 2.00
N ILE A 73 -24.38 9.50 0.93
CA ILE A 73 -24.82 10.24 -0.26
C ILE A 73 -25.92 9.46 -0.99
N LYS A 74 -25.76 8.16 -1.21
CA LYS A 74 -26.78 7.30 -1.84
C LYS A 74 -28.09 7.27 -1.05
N ASP A 75 -28.00 7.27 0.28
CA ASP A 75 -29.16 7.31 1.17
C ASP A 75 -29.82 8.71 1.28
N GLY A 76 -29.25 9.73 0.64
CA GLY A 76 -29.72 11.12 0.75
C GLY A 76 -29.45 11.79 2.10
N LYS A 77 -28.63 11.17 2.98
CA LYS A 77 -28.25 11.73 4.30
C LYS A 77 -27.22 12.85 4.16
N VAL A 78 -26.40 12.78 3.11
CA VAL A 78 -25.41 13.80 2.75
C VAL A 78 -25.74 14.28 1.34
N SER A 79 -25.90 15.60 1.20
CA SER A 79 -26.14 16.21 -0.11
C SER A 79 -24.84 16.18 -0.92
N GLY A 80 -24.88 15.58 -2.11
CA GLY A 80 -23.73 15.47 -3.00
C GLY A 80 -23.96 14.47 -4.11
N ARG A 81 -22.95 14.36 -4.98
CA ARG A 81 -22.95 13.41 -6.12
C ARG A 81 -21.62 12.67 -6.29
N THR A 82 -20.71 12.86 -5.36
CA THR A 82 -19.38 12.24 -5.41
C THR A 82 -19.50 10.73 -5.23
N GLN A 83 -18.93 9.98 -6.14
CA GLN A 83 -18.81 8.54 -6.05
C GLN A 83 -17.42 8.20 -5.51
N PHE A 84 -17.36 7.42 -4.44
CA PHE A 84 -16.12 7.01 -3.80
C PHE A 84 -15.78 5.57 -4.20
N VAL A 85 -14.60 5.37 -4.71
CA VAL A 85 -14.08 4.06 -5.15
C VAL A 85 -12.76 3.83 -4.44
N THR A 86 -12.51 2.61 -3.98
CA THR A 86 -11.25 2.22 -3.35
C THR A 86 -10.51 1.24 -4.22
N THR A 87 -9.17 1.35 -4.26
CA THR A 87 -8.29 0.39 -4.93
C THR A 87 -7.33 -0.23 -3.93
N ARG A 88 -7.18 -1.56 -3.95
CA ARG A 88 -6.20 -2.31 -3.16
C ARG A 88 -5.23 -3.02 -4.06
N PHE A 89 -3.95 -2.86 -3.79
CA PHE A 89 -2.87 -3.63 -4.40
C PHE A 89 -1.69 -3.79 -3.44
N GLY A 90 -0.82 -4.74 -3.74
CA GLY A 90 0.35 -5.04 -2.92
C GLY A 90 1.51 -4.08 -3.13
N ASN A 91 2.74 -4.60 -3.10
CA ASN A 91 3.92 -3.76 -3.20
C ASN A 91 4.12 -3.27 -4.63
N VAL A 92 4.52 -2.02 -4.76
CA VAL A 92 4.88 -1.41 -6.06
C VAL A 92 6.40 -1.41 -6.21
N LEU A 93 6.89 -2.06 -7.26
CA LEU A 93 8.31 -2.20 -7.55
C LEU A 93 8.99 -0.84 -7.73
N GLY A 94 10.14 -0.67 -7.07
CA GLY A 94 10.94 0.54 -7.18
C GLY A 94 10.34 1.77 -6.52
N SER A 95 9.23 1.63 -5.80
CA SER A 95 8.66 2.74 -5.03
C SER A 95 9.61 3.19 -3.92
N ASN A 96 9.55 4.47 -3.57
CA ASN A 96 10.45 5.08 -2.57
C ASN A 96 10.39 4.33 -1.24
N GLY A 97 11.57 4.02 -0.67
CA GLY A 97 11.72 3.27 0.59
C GLY A 97 11.29 1.80 0.52
N SER A 98 11.07 1.23 -0.66
CA SER A 98 10.75 -0.18 -0.83
C SER A 98 12.01 -1.07 -0.80
N VAL A 99 11.79 -2.39 -0.79
CA VAL A 99 12.85 -3.39 -0.67
C VAL A 99 13.91 -3.30 -1.77
N ILE A 100 13.54 -2.95 -3.00
CA ILE A 100 14.49 -2.88 -4.13
C ILE A 100 15.53 -1.75 -3.96
N PRO A 101 15.15 -0.50 -3.68
CA PRO A 101 16.12 0.54 -3.34
C PRO A 101 17.02 0.18 -2.16
N LEU A 102 16.45 -0.44 -1.11
CA LEU A 102 17.21 -0.89 0.04
C LEU A 102 18.29 -1.92 -0.35
N PHE A 103 17.91 -2.96 -1.08
CA PHE A 103 18.84 -4.00 -1.52
C PHE A 103 19.92 -3.42 -2.44
N LYS A 104 19.57 -2.52 -3.37
CA LYS A 104 20.54 -1.84 -4.22
C LYS A 104 21.60 -1.10 -3.41
N GLU A 105 21.17 -0.38 -2.38
CA GLU A 105 22.09 0.36 -1.51
C GLU A 105 22.98 -0.58 -0.68
N GLN A 106 22.42 -1.65 -0.14
CA GLN A 106 23.18 -2.67 0.61
C GLN A 106 24.21 -3.37 -0.28
N ILE A 107 23.83 -3.75 -1.49
CA ILE A 107 24.74 -4.36 -2.48
C ILE A 107 25.88 -3.40 -2.85
N LYS A 108 25.55 -2.12 -3.08
CA LYS A 108 26.55 -1.09 -3.41
C LYS A 108 27.58 -0.90 -2.31
N ARG A 109 27.18 -1.08 -1.03
CA ARG A 109 28.07 -1.02 0.13
C ARG A 109 28.88 -2.30 0.39
N GLY A 110 28.69 -3.35 -0.40
CA GLY A 110 29.35 -4.64 -0.21
C GLY A 110 28.59 -5.61 0.71
N GLY A 111 27.35 -5.33 1.03
CA GLY A 111 26.48 -6.15 1.87
C GLY A 111 26.61 -5.88 3.37
N PRO A 112 26.02 -6.73 4.23
CA PRO A 112 25.11 -7.81 3.86
C PRO A 112 23.76 -7.29 3.34
N VAL A 113 23.06 -8.10 2.53
CA VAL A 113 21.66 -7.84 2.18
C VAL A 113 20.77 -8.39 3.30
N THR A 114 19.90 -7.57 3.85
CA THR A 114 19.06 -7.96 5.00
C THR A 114 17.64 -8.34 4.55
N VAL A 115 17.19 -9.52 4.94
CA VAL A 115 15.85 -10.07 4.71
C VAL A 115 15.22 -10.38 6.06
N THR A 116 13.98 -10.01 6.29
CA THR A 116 13.34 -10.19 7.61
C THR A 116 13.04 -11.65 7.92
N HIS A 117 12.64 -12.46 6.93
CA HIS A 117 12.42 -13.90 7.14
C HIS A 117 12.60 -14.66 5.83
N LYS A 118 13.11 -15.90 5.91
CA LYS A 118 13.38 -16.75 4.72
C LYS A 118 12.14 -17.06 3.89
N ASP A 119 10.97 -17.16 4.52
CA ASP A 119 9.71 -17.55 3.90
C ASP A 119 8.78 -16.36 3.61
N ILE A 120 9.26 -15.13 3.79
CA ILE A 120 8.44 -13.95 3.53
C ILE A 120 8.17 -13.81 2.03
N ILE A 121 6.89 -13.68 1.69
CA ILE A 121 6.43 -13.49 0.32
C ILE A 121 5.68 -12.17 0.17
N ARG A 122 5.79 -11.56 -1.02
CA ARG A 122 5.07 -10.35 -1.36
C ARG A 122 4.60 -10.39 -2.80
N PHE A 123 3.46 -9.78 -3.04
CA PHE A 123 3.02 -9.47 -4.39
C PHE A 123 3.65 -8.17 -4.87
N PHE A 124 4.00 -8.12 -6.14
CA PHE A 124 4.61 -6.96 -6.76
C PHE A 124 3.90 -6.55 -8.04
N MET A 125 3.84 -5.25 -8.25
CA MET A 125 3.26 -4.61 -9.43
C MET A 125 4.19 -3.49 -9.90
N LEU A 126 4.21 -3.21 -11.18
CA LEU A 126 4.94 -2.05 -11.72
C LEU A 126 4.18 -0.74 -11.45
N ILE A 127 4.90 0.37 -11.32
CA ILE A 127 4.28 1.70 -11.14
C ILE A 127 3.29 2.01 -12.27
N PRO A 128 3.64 1.84 -13.57
CA PRO A 128 2.69 2.10 -14.66
C PRO A 128 1.42 1.23 -14.60
N GLU A 129 1.55 -0.04 -14.19
CA GLU A 129 0.38 -0.92 -14.00
C GLU A 129 -0.52 -0.40 -12.89
N ALA A 130 0.04 -0.07 -11.72
CA ALA A 130 -0.73 0.50 -10.61
C ALA A 130 -1.46 1.77 -11.02
N CYS A 131 -0.79 2.68 -11.73
CA CYS A 131 -1.41 3.92 -12.22
C CYS A 131 -2.56 3.64 -13.19
N LYS A 132 -2.37 2.71 -14.14
CA LYS A 132 -3.41 2.33 -15.09
C LYS A 132 -4.64 1.75 -14.41
N LEU A 133 -4.44 0.82 -13.47
CA LEU A 133 -5.53 0.20 -12.72
C LEU A 133 -6.30 1.20 -11.84
N VAL A 134 -5.62 2.20 -11.24
CA VAL A 134 -6.29 3.28 -10.52
C VAL A 134 -7.19 4.10 -11.43
N LEU A 135 -6.74 4.41 -12.65
CA LEU A 135 -7.54 5.11 -13.65
C LEU A 135 -8.72 4.27 -14.12
N GLU A 136 -8.51 2.98 -14.37
CA GLU A 136 -9.57 2.04 -14.75
C GLU A 136 -10.63 1.92 -13.66
N ALA A 137 -10.24 1.75 -12.40
CA ALA A 137 -11.17 1.74 -11.28
C ALA A 137 -11.97 3.04 -11.17
N GLY A 138 -11.31 4.17 -11.42
CA GLY A 138 -11.97 5.49 -11.45
C GLY A 138 -13.02 5.61 -12.58
N THR A 139 -12.83 4.94 -13.71
CA THR A 139 -13.80 4.94 -14.81
C THR A 139 -14.91 3.91 -14.62
N MET A 140 -14.59 2.72 -14.17
CA MET A 140 -15.53 1.60 -14.05
C MET A 140 -16.40 1.67 -12.81
N GLY A 141 -15.87 2.18 -11.69
CA GLY A 141 -16.55 2.17 -10.40
C GLY A 141 -17.78 3.07 -10.37
N ASN A 142 -18.79 2.65 -9.63
CA ASN A 142 -20.07 3.36 -9.45
C ASN A 142 -20.26 3.93 -8.04
N GLY A 143 -19.27 3.74 -7.18
CA GLY A 143 -19.24 4.20 -5.79
C GLY A 143 -19.50 3.06 -4.79
N GLY A 144 -18.74 3.08 -3.69
CA GLY A 144 -18.80 2.09 -2.62
C GLY A 144 -17.93 0.84 -2.85
N GLU A 145 -17.42 0.62 -4.08
CA GLU A 145 -16.64 -0.58 -4.39
C GLU A 145 -15.20 -0.49 -3.88
N ILE A 146 -14.65 -1.65 -3.56
CA ILE A 146 -13.21 -1.86 -3.37
C ILE A 146 -12.73 -2.77 -4.51
N PHE A 147 -11.94 -2.21 -5.40
CA PHE A 147 -11.28 -2.95 -6.47
C PHE A 147 -10.01 -3.61 -5.94
N VAL A 148 -9.97 -4.92 -6.03
CA VAL A 148 -8.79 -5.72 -5.71
C VAL A 148 -8.21 -6.21 -7.03
N PHE A 149 -6.93 -5.95 -7.25
CA PHE A 149 -6.29 -6.29 -8.51
C PHE A 149 -5.59 -7.64 -8.43
N ASP A 150 -5.62 -8.37 -9.54
CA ASP A 150 -4.80 -9.58 -9.68
C ASP A 150 -3.32 -9.18 -9.68
N MET A 151 -2.62 -9.60 -8.64
CA MET A 151 -1.20 -9.32 -8.44
C MET A 151 -0.28 -10.40 -9.03
N GLY A 152 -0.86 -11.39 -9.72
CA GLY A 152 -0.12 -12.52 -10.26
C GLY A 152 0.48 -13.41 -9.16
N LYS A 153 1.68 -13.94 -9.41
CA LYS A 153 2.34 -14.86 -8.47
C LYS A 153 3.11 -14.09 -7.39
N PRO A 154 3.02 -14.52 -6.12
CA PRO A 154 3.83 -13.95 -5.06
C PRO A 154 5.32 -14.29 -5.25
N VAL A 155 6.18 -13.41 -4.80
CA VAL A 155 7.64 -13.53 -4.89
C VAL A 155 8.23 -13.64 -3.49
N ARG A 156 9.08 -14.64 -3.26
CA ARG A 156 9.86 -14.71 -2.02
C ARG A 156 10.91 -13.61 -2.00
N ILE A 157 11.00 -12.89 -0.91
CA ILE A 157 11.93 -11.76 -0.80
C ILE A 157 13.38 -12.21 -0.84
N VAL A 158 13.68 -13.42 -0.34
CA VAL A 158 15.03 -14.00 -0.45
C VAL A 158 15.42 -14.28 -1.91
N ASP A 159 14.50 -14.81 -2.73
CA ASP A 159 14.76 -15.06 -4.15
C ASP A 159 15.01 -13.74 -4.91
N LEU A 160 14.28 -12.69 -4.55
CA LEU A 160 14.52 -11.35 -5.07
C LEU A 160 15.91 -10.83 -4.70
N ALA A 161 16.33 -11.00 -3.44
CA ALA A 161 17.65 -10.61 -2.97
C ALA A 161 18.76 -11.34 -3.73
N GLU A 162 18.67 -12.68 -3.83
CA GLU A 162 19.62 -13.52 -4.58
C GLU A 162 19.74 -13.09 -6.04
N ARG A 163 18.59 -12.85 -6.68
CA ARG A 163 18.55 -12.37 -8.07
C ARG A 163 19.23 -11.02 -8.24
N MET A 164 18.99 -10.09 -7.31
CA MET A 164 19.61 -8.76 -7.35
C MET A 164 21.13 -8.83 -7.13
N ILE A 165 21.61 -9.63 -6.17
CA ILE A 165 23.04 -9.87 -5.94
C ILE A 165 23.69 -10.43 -7.21
N ARG A 166 23.10 -11.47 -7.81
CA ARG A 166 23.61 -12.08 -9.04
C ARG A 166 23.69 -11.07 -10.19
N LEU A 167 22.64 -10.26 -10.39
CA LEU A 167 22.58 -9.26 -11.46
C LEU A 167 23.55 -8.09 -11.24
N SER A 168 23.95 -7.81 -10.00
CA SER A 168 24.91 -6.75 -9.70
C SER A 168 26.35 -7.09 -10.11
N GLY A 169 26.66 -8.40 -10.26
CA GLY A 169 28.03 -8.88 -10.50
C GLY A 169 28.96 -8.78 -9.30
N VAL A 170 28.53 -8.24 -8.16
CA VAL A 170 29.32 -8.12 -6.94
C VAL A 170 29.41 -9.48 -6.25
N LYS A 171 30.63 -9.92 -5.94
CA LYS A 171 30.89 -11.19 -5.29
C LYS A 171 30.99 -11.06 -3.78
N GLY A 172 30.70 -12.15 -3.05
CA GLY A 172 30.90 -12.22 -1.60
C GLY A 172 29.82 -11.50 -0.77
N ILE A 173 28.68 -11.17 -1.35
CA ILE A 173 27.57 -10.58 -0.61
C ILE A 173 26.76 -11.68 0.08
N GLU A 174 26.64 -11.57 1.40
CA GLU A 174 25.83 -12.48 2.22
C GLU A 174 24.40 -11.94 2.37
N ILE A 175 23.44 -12.86 2.50
CA ILE A 175 22.08 -12.54 2.94
C ILE A 175 21.98 -12.83 4.44
N ARG A 176 21.53 -11.82 5.20
CA ARG A 176 21.34 -11.94 6.65
C ARG A 176 19.87 -11.85 7.00
N PHE A 177 19.37 -12.81 7.77
CA PHE A 177 18.00 -12.77 8.29
C PHE A 177 17.97 -12.01 9.61
N THR A 178 17.05 -11.03 9.71
CA THR A 178 16.97 -10.10 10.84
C THR A 178 15.81 -10.39 11.80
N GLY A 179 14.92 -11.30 11.47
CA GLY A 179 13.64 -11.49 12.15
C GLY A 179 12.53 -10.59 11.58
N LEU A 180 11.28 -11.02 11.75
CA LEU A 180 10.12 -10.20 11.40
C LEU A 180 10.10 -8.94 12.26
N ARG A 181 9.65 -7.84 11.68
CA ARG A 181 9.42 -6.58 12.39
C ARG A 181 8.03 -6.59 13.03
N ASP A 182 7.83 -5.69 13.98
CA ASP A 182 6.52 -5.51 14.59
C ASP A 182 5.47 -5.17 13.51
N GLY A 183 4.33 -5.86 13.57
CA GLY A 183 3.27 -5.72 12.59
C GLY A 183 3.52 -6.33 11.20
N GLU A 184 4.69 -6.93 10.93
CA GLU A 184 5.01 -7.55 9.64
C GLU A 184 4.44 -8.96 9.53
N LYS A 185 3.67 -9.23 8.46
CA LYS A 185 3.15 -10.57 8.13
C LYS A 185 4.13 -11.35 7.25
N LEU A 186 4.15 -12.68 7.38
CA LEU A 186 4.88 -13.56 6.44
C LEU A 186 4.32 -13.45 5.02
N TYR A 187 3.00 -13.36 4.90
CA TYR A 187 2.28 -13.17 3.64
C TYR A 187 1.17 -12.14 3.83
N GLU A 188 0.86 -11.39 2.79
CA GLU A 188 -0.23 -10.42 2.79
C GLU A 188 -1.47 -11.01 2.12
N GLU A 189 -2.63 -10.70 2.68
CA GLU A 189 -3.91 -11.07 2.13
C GLU A 189 -4.40 -9.97 1.18
N VAL A 190 -4.94 -10.32 0.04
CA VAL A 190 -5.47 -9.34 -0.92
C VAL A 190 -6.98 -9.14 -0.80
N LEU A 191 -7.69 -10.10 -0.20
CA LEU A 191 -9.14 -10.11 0.06
C LEU A 191 -9.41 -10.31 1.54
#